data_8f6ed562738f2c12271fcb2577091f2f
#
_entry.id   8f6ed562738f2c12271fcb2577091f2f
#
_cell.length_a   1.000
_cell.length_b   1.000
_cell.length_c   1.000
_cell.angle_alpha   90.00
_cell.angle_beta   90.00
_cell.angle_gamma   90.00
#
_symmetry.space_group_name_H-M   'P 1'
#
loop_
_entity.id
_entity.type
_entity.pdbx_description
1 polymer ?
#
loop_
_entity_poly.entity_id
_entity_poly.type
_entity_poly.pdbx_seq_one_letter_code
_entity_poly.pdbx_strand_id
1 'polypeptide(L)'
;MHGTDVRDVQARLADLHYYPGVIDGRFGQNTLEAVWAFQAVQGIPVTGNVGSATRRVLADPRNPAQLVPGGGGQRVEIDLSLQVLVLYLAGQVALVSHISSGGGYYYCSPAGGCGTAVTPTGDFRTTVFMPGWVTVPLGEMYNPVFFIGTAYAIHGSESVPLGPVSHGCVRIPMDIAEFFHHLLPTPGTPVYIRR
;
A
#
# COMPACT_ATOMS: atom_id res chain seq x y z
N MET A 1 14.77 4.71 -17.46
CA MET A 1 16.13 4.17 -17.25
C MET A 1 16.10 2.67 -17.44
N HIS A 2 17.16 2.09 -17.99
CA HIS A 2 17.31 0.64 -18.18
C HIS A 2 18.74 0.25 -17.81
N GLY A 3 18.95 -0.96 -17.32
CA GLY A 3 20.28 -1.50 -17.12
C GLY A 3 20.43 -2.36 -15.86
N THR A 4 21.65 -2.85 -15.65
CA THR A 4 22.03 -3.66 -14.49
C THR A 4 21.76 -2.93 -13.18
N ASP A 5 22.08 -1.64 -13.09
CA ASP A 5 21.82 -0.81 -11.90
C ASP A 5 20.34 -0.80 -11.47
N VAL A 6 19.41 -0.77 -12.46
CA VAL A 6 17.97 -0.82 -12.15
C VAL A 6 17.57 -2.20 -11.68
N ARG A 7 18.10 -3.26 -12.30
CA ARG A 7 17.85 -4.64 -11.89
C ARG A 7 18.35 -4.91 -10.47
N ASP A 8 19.51 -4.38 -10.10
CA ASP A 8 20.09 -4.51 -8.76
C ASP A 8 19.21 -3.81 -7.71
N VAL A 9 18.69 -2.62 -8.05
CA VAL A 9 17.74 -1.89 -7.19
C VAL A 9 16.42 -2.67 -7.04
N GLN A 10 15.88 -3.20 -8.14
CA GLN A 10 14.67 -4.03 -8.09
C GLN A 10 14.87 -5.27 -7.22
N ALA A 11 15.97 -6.00 -7.42
CA ALA A 11 16.30 -7.17 -6.61
C ALA A 11 16.41 -6.80 -5.13
N ARG A 12 17.13 -5.71 -4.81
CA ARG A 12 17.29 -5.27 -3.42
C ARG A 12 15.97 -4.85 -2.77
N LEU A 13 15.09 -4.16 -3.50
CA LEU A 13 13.75 -3.81 -3.02
C LEU A 13 12.92 -5.07 -2.75
N ALA A 14 12.96 -6.06 -3.65
CA ALA A 14 12.27 -7.33 -3.46
C ALA A 14 12.78 -8.10 -2.24
N ASP A 15 14.10 -8.18 -2.02
CA ASP A 15 14.70 -8.77 -0.82
C ASP A 15 14.24 -8.11 0.48
N LEU A 16 13.90 -6.83 0.41
CA LEU A 16 13.40 -6.03 1.53
C LEU A 16 11.86 -6.02 1.61
N HIS A 17 11.20 -6.88 0.85
CA HIS A 17 9.74 -7.02 0.78
C HIS A 17 8.97 -5.84 0.17
N TYR A 18 9.66 -4.92 -0.52
CA TYR A 18 9.02 -3.91 -1.37
C TYR A 18 8.83 -4.51 -2.75
N TYR A 19 7.60 -4.58 -3.24
CA TYR A 19 7.30 -5.22 -4.51
C TYR A 19 7.60 -4.30 -5.71
N PRO A 20 8.73 -4.45 -6.43
CA PRO A 20 9.09 -3.57 -7.55
C PRO A 20 8.50 -4.01 -8.89
N GLY A 21 7.61 -5.00 -8.90
CA GLY A 21 7.18 -5.72 -10.09
C GLY A 21 8.24 -6.72 -10.58
N VAL A 22 8.24 -6.99 -11.88
CA VAL A 22 9.23 -7.89 -12.50
C VAL A 22 10.65 -7.31 -12.42
N ILE A 23 11.61 -8.13 -12.02
CA ILE A 23 13.04 -7.74 -11.98
C ILE A 23 13.62 -7.83 -13.38
N ASP A 24 13.32 -6.85 -14.22
CA ASP A 24 13.66 -6.82 -15.65
C ASP A 24 14.72 -5.77 -16.04
N GLY A 25 15.12 -4.93 -15.06
CA GLY A 25 16.03 -3.81 -15.29
C GLY A 25 15.37 -2.59 -15.93
N ARG A 26 14.04 -2.52 -15.97
CA ARG A 26 13.28 -1.35 -16.44
C ARG A 26 12.68 -0.61 -15.26
N PHE A 27 12.93 0.68 -15.16
CA PHE A 27 12.35 1.51 -14.11
C PHE A 27 10.92 1.92 -14.52
N GLY A 28 9.97 1.03 -14.26
CA GLY A 28 8.54 1.24 -14.50
C GLY A 28 7.78 1.76 -13.27
N GLN A 29 6.45 1.80 -13.38
CA GLN A 29 5.56 2.30 -12.33
C GLN A 29 5.70 1.52 -11.02
N ASN A 30 5.68 0.18 -11.07
CA ASN A 30 5.81 -0.65 -9.87
C ASN A 30 7.16 -0.43 -9.15
N THR A 31 8.25 -0.26 -9.91
CA THR A 31 9.56 0.07 -9.34
C THR A 31 9.53 1.46 -8.68
N LEU A 32 8.87 2.43 -9.31
CA LEU A 32 8.73 3.78 -8.77
C LEU A 32 7.95 3.76 -7.43
N GLU A 33 6.83 3.06 -7.38
CA GLU A 33 5.98 2.94 -6.19
C GLU A 33 6.71 2.19 -5.05
N ALA A 34 7.48 1.15 -5.37
CA ALA A 34 8.34 0.47 -4.42
C ALA A 34 9.44 1.39 -3.86
N VAL A 35 10.04 2.24 -4.72
CA VAL A 35 11.02 3.25 -4.28
C VAL A 35 10.36 4.30 -3.40
N TRP A 36 9.14 4.76 -3.70
CA TRP A 36 8.40 5.69 -2.83
C TRP A 36 8.16 5.09 -1.44
N ALA A 37 7.63 3.86 -1.37
CA ALA A 37 7.41 3.18 -0.09
C ALA A 37 8.72 3.02 0.69
N PHE A 38 9.80 2.62 0.02
CA PHE A 38 11.11 2.47 0.63
C PHE A 38 11.62 3.81 1.18
N GLN A 39 11.61 4.87 0.38
CA GLN A 39 12.06 6.21 0.81
C GLN A 39 11.25 6.73 2.00
N ALA A 40 9.93 6.54 2.00
CA ALA A 40 9.05 6.91 3.10
C ALA A 40 9.42 6.19 4.39
N VAL A 41 9.57 4.87 4.35
CA VAL A 41 9.98 4.05 5.51
C VAL A 41 11.36 4.43 6.02
N GLN A 42 12.30 4.75 5.11
CA GLN A 42 13.66 5.19 5.51
C GLN A 42 13.71 6.61 6.06
N GLY A 43 12.62 7.39 5.96
CA GLY A 43 12.56 8.78 6.42
C GLY A 43 13.45 9.72 5.61
N ILE A 44 13.65 9.43 4.32
CA ILE A 44 14.34 10.30 3.37
C ILE A 44 13.32 10.94 2.40
N PRO A 45 13.67 12.04 1.70
CA PRO A 45 12.74 12.66 0.75
C PRO A 45 12.19 11.65 -0.27
N VAL A 46 10.86 11.59 -0.40
CA VAL A 46 10.16 10.68 -1.31
C VAL A 46 10.10 11.31 -2.70
N THR A 47 11.12 11.04 -3.49
CA THR A 47 11.30 11.62 -4.83
C THR A 47 11.12 10.62 -5.96
N GLY A 48 11.16 9.31 -5.67
CA GLY A 48 11.22 8.26 -6.67
C GLY A 48 12.59 8.11 -7.34
N ASN A 49 13.56 8.97 -7.04
CA ASN A 49 14.90 8.91 -7.61
C ASN A 49 15.83 8.05 -6.75
N VAL A 50 16.56 7.13 -7.39
CA VAL A 50 17.55 6.28 -6.74
C VAL A 50 18.93 6.97 -6.82
N GLY A 51 19.03 8.13 -6.16
CA GLY A 51 20.29 8.88 -6.01
C GLY A 51 21.16 8.37 -4.86
N SER A 52 22.22 9.13 -4.51
CA SER A 52 23.18 8.75 -3.46
C SER A 52 22.53 8.52 -2.10
N ALA A 53 21.55 9.33 -1.72
CA ALA A 53 20.82 9.17 -0.46
C ALA A 53 20.05 7.84 -0.41
N THR A 54 19.31 7.51 -1.47
CA THR A 54 18.56 6.25 -1.57
C THR A 54 19.51 5.04 -1.60
N ARG A 55 20.59 5.11 -2.38
CA ARG A 55 21.59 4.02 -2.44
C ARG A 55 22.25 3.74 -1.09
N ARG A 56 22.55 4.78 -0.31
CA ARG A 56 23.12 4.63 1.03
C ARG A 56 22.18 3.87 1.98
N VAL A 57 20.89 4.23 2.01
CA VAL A 57 19.94 3.53 2.89
C VAL A 57 19.53 2.15 2.34
N LEU A 58 19.64 1.89 1.04
CA LEU A 58 19.48 0.54 0.48
C LEU A 58 20.60 -0.42 0.94
N ALA A 59 21.80 0.09 1.22
CA ALA A 59 22.89 -0.71 1.73
C ALA A 59 22.70 -1.12 3.21
N ASP A 60 22.13 -0.22 4.03
CA ASP A 60 21.84 -0.44 5.47
C ASP A 60 20.43 0.07 5.82
N PRO A 61 19.38 -0.68 5.44
CA PRO A 61 18.00 -0.24 5.60
C PRO A 61 17.46 -0.50 7.00
N ARG A 62 16.56 0.40 7.45
CA ARG A 62 15.72 0.16 8.63
C ARG A 62 14.48 -0.64 8.24
N ASN A 63 14.04 -1.53 9.13
CA ASN A 63 12.74 -2.16 9.02
C ASN A 63 11.61 -1.12 9.21
N PRO A 64 10.43 -1.32 8.62
CA PRO A 64 9.25 -0.53 8.94
C PRO A 64 8.99 -0.53 10.45
N ALA A 65 8.70 0.64 11.02
CA ALA A 65 8.27 0.72 12.41
C ALA A 65 6.91 0.04 12.58
N GLN A 66 6.76 -0.77 13.62
CA GLN A 66 5.46 -1.35 13.95
C GLN A 66 4.53 -0.27 14.52
N LEU A 67 3.36 -0.08 13.91
CA LEU A 67 2.34 0.84 14.43
C LEU A 67 1.65 0.29 15.67
N VAL A 68 1.57 -1.05 15.77
CA VAL A 68 0.98 -1.76 16.91
C VAL A 68 1.95 -2.87 17.35
N PRO A 69 2.92 -2.56 18.22
CA PRO A 69 3.78 -3.57 18.82
C PRO A 69 2.93 -4.64 19.50
N GLY A 70 3.17 -5.93 19.18
CA GLY A 70 2.36 -7.02 19.72
C GLY A 70 0.99 -7.21 19.04
N GLY A 71 0.70 -6.56 17.92
CA GLY A 71 -0.57 -6.64 17.18
C GLY A 71 -0.91 -8.01 16.53
N GLY A 72 -0.15 -9.05 16.88
CA GLY A 72 -0.35 -10.41 16.35
C GLY A 72 0.56 -10.74 15.18
N GLY A 73 0.71 -12.04 14.91
CA GLY A 73 1.62 -12.56 13.88
C GLY A 73 1.16 -12.28 12.47
N GLN A 74 -0.15 -12.19 12.25
CA GLN A 74 -0.73 -11.86 10.95
C GLN A 74 -1.60 -10.62 11.07
N ARG A 75 -1.23 -9.56 10.36
CA ARG A 75 -1.91 -8.29 10.39
C ARG A 75 -1.48 -7.38 9.24
N VAL A 76 -2.33 -6.42 8.93
CA VAL A 76 -2.04 -5.29 8.05
C VAL A 76 -1.90 -4.03 8.91
N GLU A 77 -0.84 -3.29 8.73
CA GLU A 77 -0.64 -1.96 9.32
C GLU A 77 -0.59 -0.89 8.22
N ILE A 78 -1.34 0.19 8.39
CA ILE A 78 -1.45 1.28 7.41
C ILE A 78 -1.07 2.58 8.10
N ASP A 79 0.05 3.16 7.67
CA ASP A 79 0.51 4.49 8.07
C ASP A 79 0.04 5.52 7.04
N LEU A 80 -0.96 6.31 7.42
CA LEU A 80 -1.52 7.36 6.57
C LEU A 80 -0.58 8.56 6.42
N SER A 81 0.35 8.77 7.35
CA SER A 81 1.33 9.86 7.27
C SER A 81 2.42 9.55 6.26
N LEU A 82 2.84 8.29 6.21
CA LEU A 82 3.85 7.81 5.25
C LEU A 82 3.24 7.36 3.92
N GLN A 83 1.91 7.18 3.86
CA GLN A 83 1.21 6.53 2.73
C GLN A 83 1.81 5.15 2.42
N VAL A 84 1.92 4.32 3.47
CA VAL A 84 2.53 2.99 3.40
C VAL A 84 1.62 1.95 4.08
N LEU A 85 1.50 0.79 3.45
CA LEU A 85 0.92 -0.42 4.00
C LEU A 85 2.03 -1.44 4.28
N VAL A 86 2.01 -2.05 5.46
CA VAL A 86 2.88 -3.18 5.82
C VAL A 86 2.02 -4.39 6.17
N LEU A 87 2.25 -5.50 5.48
CA LEU A 87 1.68 -6.80 5.84
C LEU A 87 2.69 -7.60 6.64
N TYR A 88 2.26 -8.09 7.78
CA TYR A 88 3.02 -9.02 8.61
C TYR A 88 2.44 -10.42 8.51
N LEU A 89 3.30 -11.42 8.30
CA LEU A 89 3.00 -12.86 8.38
C LEU A 89 3.96 -13.51 9.37
N ALA A 90 3.44 -14.31 10.28
CA ALA A 90 4.22 -14.93 11.35
C ALA A 90 5.09 -13.92 12.15
N GLY A 91 4.64 -12.68 12.26
CA GLY A 91 5.34 -11.59 12.95
C GLY A 91 6.46 -10.92 12.15
N GLN A 92 6.74 -11.39 10.94
CA GLN A 92 7.75 -10.83 10.05
C GLN A 92 7.11 -9.98 8.97
N VAL A 93 7.83 -8.97 8.47
CA VAL A 93 7.40 -8.18 7.30
C VAL A 93 7.34 -9.12 6.09
N ALA A 94 6.19 -9.20 5.45
CA ALA A 94 5.97 -10.00 4.25
C ALA A 94 5.77 -9.14 2.99
N LEU A 95 5.23 -7.93 3.16
CA LEU A 95 5.02 -6.97 2.08
C LEU A 95 5.03 -5.54 2.62
N VAL A 96 5.70 -4.65 1.90
CA VAL A 96 5.59 -3.20 2.08
C VAL A 96 5.13 -2.59 0.77
N SER A 97 4.04 -1.83 0.81
CA SER A 97 3.45 -1.19 -0.37
C SER A 97 3.27 0.30 -0.17
N HIS A 98 3.55 1.09 -1.21
CA HIS A 98 3.00 2.42 -1.32
C HIS A 98 1.48 2.35 -1.43
N ILE A 99 0.77 3.35 -0.88
CA ILE A 99 -0.68 3.46 -0.95
C ILE A 99 -1.11 4.88 -1.34
N SER A 100 -2.38 5.03 -1.70
CA SER A 100 -3.05 6.33 -1.75
C SER A 100 -4.37 6.24 -1.01
N SER A 101 -4.46 6.95 0.12
CA SER A 101 -5.61 6.97 1.03
C SER A 101 -6.58 8.12 0.75
N GLY A 102 -7.56 8.36 1.62
CA GLY A 102 -8.55 9.43 1.51
C GLY A 102 -7.92 10.82 1.44
N GLY A 103 -8.30 11.59 0.42
CA GLY A 103 -7.68 12.86 0.03
C GLY A 103 -8.10 14.08 0.86
N GLY A 104 -9.03 13.94 1.80
CA GLY A 104 -9.46 15.02 2.68
C GLY A 104 -10.43 16.04 2.04
N TYR A 105 -10.78 15.89 0.77
CA TYR A 105 -11.71 16.79 0.08
C TYR A 105 -13.19 16.46 0.37
N TYR A 106 -14.05 17.44 0.19
CA TYR A 106 -15.50 17.24 0.27
C TYR A 106 -16.04 16.70 -1.06
N TYR A 107 -16.94 15.73 -0.99
CA TYR A 107 -17.58 15.13 -2.17
C TYR A 107 -19.04 14.79 -1.91
N CYS A 108 -19.81 14.63 -3.00
CA CYS A 108 -21.15 14.06 -2.97
C CYS A 108 -21.20 12.81 -3.86
N SER A 109 -21.72 11.72 -3.34
CA SER A 109 -21.87 10.47 -4.10
C SER A 109 -23.02 10.59 -5.11
N PRO A 110 -22.87 10.05 -6.34
CA PRO A 110 -23.98 9.93 -7.29
C PRO A 110 -25.17 9.12 -6.75
N ALA A 111 -24.93 8.21 -5.81
CA ALA A 111 -25.99 7.44 -5.15
C ALA A 111 -26.66 8.18 -3.99
N GLY A 112 -26.29 9.46 -3.74
CA GLY A 112 -26.77 10.30 -2.66
C GLY A 112 -25.85 10.31 -1.44
N GLY A 113 -25.96 11.39 -0.66
CA GLY A 113 -25.09 11.63 0.50
C GLY A 113 -23.79 12.33 0.15
N CYS A 114 -23.37 13.24 1.02
CA CYS A 114 -22.12 13.98 0.91
C CYS A 114 -21.26 13.75 2.14
N GLY A 115 -19.94 13.90 2.00
CA GLY A 115 -19.00 13.68 3.09
C GLY A 115 -17.58 14.13 2.75
N THR A 116 -16.68 13.92 3.69
CA THR A 116 -15.24 14.17 3.47
C THR A 116 -14.54 12.88 3.17
N ALA A 117 -13.67 12.89 2.17
CA ALA A 117 -12.90 11.76 1.67
C ALA A 117 -11.78 11.37 2.65
N VAL A 118 -12.11 10.69 3.75
CA VAL A 118 -11.17 10.36 4.83
C VAL A 118 -11.08 8.84 5.01
N THR A 119 -9.87 8.32 5.07
CA THR A 119 -9.63 6.95 5.54
C THR A 119 -9.71 6.96 7.08
N PRO A 120 -10.60 6.17 7.68
CA PRO A 120 -10.74 6.13 9.13
C PRO A 120 -9.51 5.50 9.79
N THR A 121 -9.09 6.08 10.93
CA THR A 121 -8.06 5.48 11.79
C THR A 121 -8.72 4.60 12.84
N GLY A 122 -8.04 3.55 13.28
CA GLY A 122 -8.55 2.62 14.27
C GLY A 122 -8.07 1.19 14.07
N ASP A 123 -8.73 0.29 14.79
CA ASP A 123 -8.48 -1.14 14.76
C ASP A 123 -9.67 -1.82 14.08
N PHE A 124 -9.40 -2.43 12.95
CA PHE A 124 -10.40 -3.08 12.11
C PHE A 124 -10.01 -4.54 11.86
N ARG A 125 -10.88 -5.25 11.14
CA ARG A 125 -10.59 -6.57 10.60
C ARG A 125 -11.11 -6.68 9.18
N THR A 126 -10.44 -7.48 8.35
CA THR A 126 -10.98 -7.81 7.03
C THR A 126 -12.36 -8.50 7.17
N THR A 127 -13.31 -8.11 6.30
CA THR A 127 -14.69 -8.62 6.34
C THR A 127 -15.01 -9.48 5.13
N VAL A 128 -14.89 -8.93 3.94
CA VAL A 128 -15.23 -9.58 2.66
C VAL A 128 -14.12 -9.35 1.66
N PHE A 129 -13.85 -10.34 0.83
CA PHE A 129 -13.09 -10.22 -0.40
C PHE A 129 -14.02 -10.41 -1.60
N MET A 130 -13.90 -9.54 -2.60
CA MET A 130 -14.61 -9.65 -3.86
C MET A 130 -13.60 -9.74 -5.02
N PRO A 131 -13.51 -10.87 -5.75
CA PRO A 131 -12.53 -11.01 -6.82
C PRO A 131 -12.90 -10.21 -8.07
N GLY A 132 -11.87 -9.72 -8.76
CA GLY A 132 -12.01 -8.97 -10.00
C GLY A 132 -12.40 -7.51 -9.79
N TRP A 133 -12.91 -6.90 -10.86
CA TRP A 133 -13.38 -5.52 -10.83
C TRP A 133 -14.74 -5.39 -10.16
N VAL A 134 -14.86 -4.48 -9.23
CA VAL A 134 -16.09 -4.13 -8.51
C VAL A 134 -16.41 -2.66 -8.75
N THR A 135 -17.53 -2.39 -9.41
CA THR A 135 -18.02 -1.03 -9.65
C THR A 135 -18.90 -0.58 -8.49
N VAL A 136 -18.59 0.58 -7.95
CA VAL A 136 -19.36 1.25 -6.89
C VAL A 136 -19.67 2.70 -7.32
N PRO A 137 -20.61 3.41 -6.68
CA PRO A 137 -20.95 4.77 -7.08
C PRO A 137 -19.77 5.76 -7.13
N LEU A 138 -18.70 5.49 -6.39
CA LEU A 138 -17.50 6.35 -6.29
C LEU A 138 -16.33 5.88 -7.17
N GLY A 139 -16.54 4.90 -8.04
CA GLY A 139 -15.53 4.41 -8.97
C GLY A 139 -15.39 2.90 -9.00
N GLU A 140 -14.25 2.43 -9.47
CA GLU A 140 -13.94 1.01 -9.61
C GLU A 140 -12.84 0.58 -8.64
N MET A 141 -12.94 -0.64 -8.17
CA MET A 141 -11.97 -1.28 -7.27
C MET A 141 -11.58 -2.64 -7.83
N TYR A 142 -10.29 -2.93 -7.85
CA TYR A 142 -9.80 -4.24 -8.27
C TYR A 142 -9.44 -5.10 -7.06
N ASN A 143 -9.96 -6.34 -7.01
CA ASN A 143 -9.75 -7.29 -5.92
C ASN A 143 -9.91 -6.67 -4.51
N PRO A 144 -11.01 -5.95 -4.21
CA PRO A 144 -11.15 -5.27 -2.92
C PRO A 144 -11.26 -6.26 -1.75
N VAL A 145 -10.44 -5.99 -0.73
CA VAL A 145 -10.51 -6.60 0.60
C VAL A 145 -11.10 -5.57 1.55
N PHE A 146 -12.36 -5.74 1.91
CA PHE A 146 -13.08 -4.80 2.77
C PHE A 146 -12.68 -4.97 4.24
N PHE A 147 -12.71 -3.86 5.01
CA PHE A 147 -12.40 -3.84 6.44
C PHE A 147 -13.42 -3.05 7.30
N ILE A 148 -14.36 -2.35 6.66
CA ILE A 148 -15.54 -1.76 7.32
C ILE A 148 -16.76 -2.07 6.45
N GLY A 149 -17.50 -3.12 6.80
CA GLY A 149 -18.64 -3.59 6.00
C GLY A 149 -18.24 -3.77 4.54
N THR A 150 -18.94 -3.06 3.64
CA THR A 150 -18.61 -2.91 2.22
C THR A 150 -18.33 -1.45 1.84
N ALA A 151 -18.02 -0.60 2.84
CA ALA A 151 -17.79 0.83 2.61
C ALA A 151 -16.33 1.19 2.40
N TYR A 152 -15.40 0.51 3.09
CA TYR A 152 -13.96 0.78 2.99
C TYR A 152 -13.20 -0.49 2.69
N ALA A 153 -12.32 -0.41 1.70
CA ALA A 153 -11.50 -1.53 1.25
C ALA A 153 -10.04 -1.13 1.02
N ILE A 154 -9.17 -2.14 1.06
CA ILE A 154 -7.84 -2.13 0.44
C ILE A 154 -8.03 -2.73 -0.95
N HIS A 155 -7.70 -2.02 -2.02
CA HIS A 155 -7.99 -2.47 -3.38
C HIS A 155 -6.97 -1.99 -4.41
N GLY A 156 -6.81 -2.73 -5.48
CA GLY A 156 -6.03 -2.31 -6.64
C GLY A 156 -6.65 -1.10 -7.34
N SER A 157 -5.80 -0.20 -7.81
CA SER A 157 -6.19 0.95 -8.62
C SER A 157 -5.14 1.20 -9.69
N GLU A 158 -5.58 1.56 -10.89
CA GLU A 158 -4.69 1.97 -11.99
C GLU A 158 -3.88 3.23 -11.65
N SER A 159 -4.34 3.99 -10.64
CA SER A 159 -3.67 5.21 -10.20
C SER A 159 -3.49 5.19 -8.68
N VAL A 160 -2.22 5.10 -8.27
CA VAL A 160 -1.78 5.19 -6.86
C VAL A 160 -0.75 6.33 -6.76
N PRO A 161 -1.19 7.60 -6.84
CA PRO A 161 -0.28 8.74 -6.81
C PRO A 161 0.40 8.87 -5.44
N LEU A 162 1.48 9.67 -5.39
CA LEU A 162 2.29 9.86 -4.19
C LEU A 162 1.50 10.37 -2.97
N GLY A 163 0.49 11.20 -3.22
CA GLY A 163 -0.38 11.75 -2.16
C GLY A 163 -1.74 11.04 -2.06
N PRO A 164 -2.49 11.29 -0.98
CA PRO A 164 -3.82 10.76 -0.78
C PRO A 164 -4.84 11.43 -1.73
N VAL A 165 -5.59 10.61 -2.50
CA VAL A 165 -6.61 11.09 -3.45
C VAL A 165 -7.88 10.25 -3.49
N SER A 166 -7.99 9.17 -2.71
CA SER A 166 -9.19 8.33 -2.71
C SER A 166 -10.36 9.01 -1.97
N HIS A 167 -11.57 8.43 -2.08
CA HIS A 167 -12.73 8.83 -1.28
C HIS A 167 -12.70 8.28 0.15
N GLY A 168 -11.68 7.44 0.48
CA GLY A 168 -11.49 6.86 1.81
C GLY A 168 -10.97 5.43 1.79
N CYS A 169 -11.13 4.69 0.70
CA CYS A 169 -10.47 3.41 0.50
C CYS A 169 -8.95 3.56 0.44
N VAL A 170 -8.24 2.48 0.64
CA VAL A 170 -6.79 2.39 0.55
C VAL A 170 -6.42 1.78 -0.80
N ARG A 171 -5.94 2.62 -1.72
CA ARG A 171 -5.47 2.15 -3.03
C ARG A 171 -4.09 1.55 -2.92
N ILE A 172 -3.89 0.39 -3.53
CA ILE A 172 -2.59 -0.27 -3.71
C ILE A 172 -2.32 -0.50 -5.21
N PRO A 173 -1.04 -0.68 -5.62
CA PRO A 173 -0.69 -1.02 -7.01
C PRO A 173 -1.45 -2.26 -7.50
N MET A 174 -1.81 -2.26 -8.79
CA MET A 174 -2.58 -3.36 -9.42
C MET A 174 -1.88 -4.70 -9.26
N ASP A 175 -0.58 -4.77 -9.55
CA ASP A 175 0.20 -6.01 -9.45
C ASP A 175 0.24 -6.57 -8.02
N ILE A 176 0.22 -5.70 -7.00
CA ILE A 176 0.09 -6.13 -5.60
C ILE A 176 -1.32 -6.65 -5.33
N ALA A 177 -2.35 -5.99 -5.83
CA ALA A 177 -3.74 -6.41 -5.64
C ALA A 177 -4.05 -7.78 -6.25
N GLU A 178 -3.29 -8.22 -7.26
CA GLU A 178 -3.41 -9.56 -7.84
C GLU A 178 -3.21 -10.68 -6.82
N PHE A 179 -2.30 -10.51 -5.86
CA PHE A 179 -1.96 -11.55 -4.90
C PHE A 179 -2.20 -11.18 -3.43
N PHE A 180 -2.44 -9.90 -3.11
CA PHE A 180 -2.57 -9.43 -1.74
C PHE A 180 -3.61 -10.21 -0.93
N HIS A 181 -4.78 -10.47 -1.52
CA HIS A 181 -5.86 -11.22 -0.87
C HIS A 181 -5.49 -12.68 -0.57
N HIS A 182 -4.59 -13.28 -1.35
CA HIS A 182 -4.10 -14.65 -1.10
C HIS A 182 -3.20 -14.75 0.13
N LEU A 183 -2.60 -13.63 0.55
CA LEU A 183 -1.75 -13.56 1.72
C LEU A 183 -2.55 -13.40 3.03
N LEU A 184 -3.87 -13.16 2.92
CA LEU A 184 -4.73 -12.87 4.06
C LEU A 184 -5.82 -13.94 4.22
N PRO A 185 -6.03 -14.53 5.41
CA PRO A 185 -7.35 -15.11 5.71
C PRO A 185 -8.37 -13.97 5.76
N THR A 186 -9.40 -14.07 4.93
CA THR A 186 -10.53 -13.14 4.89
C THR A 186 -11.82 -13.94 5.05
N PRO A 187 -12.68 -13.62 6.01
CA PRO A 187 -12.60 -12.50 6.97
C PRO A 187 -11.66 -12.78 8.16
N GLY A 188 -11.32 -11.70 8.89
CA GLY A 188 -10.75 -11.78 10.24
C GLY A 188 -9.32 -11.29 10.42
N THR A 189 -8.55 -11.03 9.35
CA THR A 189 -7.20 -10.44 9.49
C THR A 189 -7.29 -9.05 10.13
N PRO A 190 -6.54 -8.78 11.22
CA PRO A 190 -6.46 -7.45 11.81
C PRO A 190 -5.90 -6.40 10.82
N VAL A 191 -6.54 -5.22 10.80
CA VAL A 191 -6.13 -4.06 10.00
C VAL A 191 -6.02 -2.85 10.95
N TYR A 192 -4.82 -2.39 11.17
CA TYR A 192 -4.52 -1.24 12.04
C TYR A 192 -4.18 -0.02 11.19
N ILE A 193 -4.91 1.07 11.37
CA ILE A 193 -4.71 2.31 10.60
C ILE A 193 -4.36 3.44 11.57
N ARG A 194 -3.22 4.09 11.34
CA ARG A 194 -2.68 5.18 12.17
C ARG A 194 -2.23 6.37 11.30
N ARG A 195 -1.99 7.49 12.01
CA ARG A 195 -1.33 8.69 11.47
C ARG A 195 -0.08 8.99 12.26
#